data_57ff5cd3c824b57becc65f69cc32dd3c
#
_entry.id   57ff5cd3c824b57becc65f69cc32dd3c
#
_cell.length_a   1.000
_cell.length_b   1.000
_cell.length_c   1.000
_cell.angle_alpha   90.00
_cell.angle_beta   90.00
_cell.angle_gamma   90.00
#
_symmetry.space_group_name_H-M   'P 1'
#
loop_
_entity.id
_entity.type
_entity.pdbx_description
1 polymer ?
#
loop_
_entity_poly.entity_id
_entity_poly.type
_entity_poly.pdbx_seq_one_letter_code
_entity_poly.pdbx_strand_id
1 'polypeptide(L)'
;MARIFQQMVARPDSSQTAVRLEDQGFDGVSFVDSQNLSGDVYVAMTTAAQATEAIQVSSGVTNPVTRHPAVTAGAIASVNRLAPGRVQLGIGRGDSALAHLGRAPARVSDFERYLTAVQTYLRGEEIPFEELNFGETLAPLVDELELADTAGTSKISWLPGSAGKVPVEVSATGPRVIGAAARHAERIMFALGADPERIQWGIQIAR
;
A
#
# COMPACT_ATOMS: atom_id res chain seq x y z
N MET A 1 -7.18 -10.35 20.52
CA MET A 1 -8.49 -10.54 19.90
C MET A 1 -8.29 -10.54 18.40
N ALA A 2 -8.90 -11.46 17.62
CA ALA A 2 -8.82 -11.41 16.16
C ALA A 2 -9.56 -10.18 15.63
N ARG A 3 -9.07 -9.59 14.56
CA ARG A 3 -9.73 -8.47 13.88
C ARG A 3 -10.35 -8.95 12.58
N ILE A 4 -11.53 -8.45 12.25
CA ILE A 4 -12.30 -8.84 11.06
C ILE A 4 -12.35 -7.67 10.11
N PHE A 5 -11.82 -7.87 8.90
CA PHE A 5 -11.86 -6.90 7.81
C PHE A 5 -12.75 -7.39 6.68
N GLN A 6 -13.56 -6.47 6.14
CA GLN A 6 -14.30 -6.71 4.91
C GLN A 6 -13.51 -6.15 3.72
N GLN A 7 -13.15 -7.04 2.78
CA GLN A 7 -12.60 -6.60 1.50
C GLN A 7 -13.72 -6.24 0.52
N MET A 8 -13.55 -5.15 -0.21
CA MET A 8 -14.56 -4.66 -1.15
C MET A 8 -13.97 -3.94 -2.36
N VAL A 9 -14.76 -3.85 -3.42
CA VAL A 9 -14.48 -3.06 -4.61
C VAL A 9 -14.80 -1.59 -4.32
N ALA A 10 -13.96 -0.66 -4.76
CA ALA A 10 -14.23 0.77 -4.67
C ALA A 10 -15.41 1.15 -5.58
N ARG A 11 -16.46 1.73 -5.01
CA ARG A 11 -17.73 2.10 -5.65
C ARG A 11 -18.22 3.45 -5.15
N PRO A 12 -19.17 4.11 -5.83
CA PRO A 12 -19.73 5.39 -5.35
C PRO A 12 -20.34 5.33 -3.94
N ASP A 13 -20.84 4.16 -3.51
CA ASP A 13 -21.44 3.93 -2.20
C ASP A 13 -20.45 3.37 -1.15
N SER A 14 -19.14 3.45 -1.41
CA SER A 14 -18.10 2.91 -0.52
C SER A 14 -18.15 3.51 0.89
N SER A 15 -18.43 4.81 1.02
CA SER A 15 -18.56 5.48 2.31
C SER A 15 -19.75 4.96 3.11
N GLN A 16 -20.94 4.83 2.49
CA GLN A 16 -22.14 4.30 3.15
C GLN A 16 -21.94 2.84 3.57
N THR A 17 -21.22 2.07 2.74
CA THR A 17 -20.92 0.68 3.08
C THR A 17 -19.93 0.60 4.26
N ALA A 18 -18.92 1.48 4.31
CA ALA A 18 -18.00 1.54 5.45
C ALA A 18 -18.72 1.88 6.76
N VAL A 19 -19.66 2.84 6.75
CA VAL A 19 -20.49 3.16 7.90
C VAL A 19 -21.30 1.94 8.37
N ARG A 20 -21.97 1.24 7.44
CA ARG A 20 -22.72 0.02 7.81
C ARG A 20 -21.83 -1.07 8.41
N LEU A 21 -20.60 -1.24 7.92
CA LEU A 21 -19.64 -2.21 8.46
C LEU A 21 -19.17 -1.80 9.86
N GLU A 22 -18.94 -0.51 10.09
CA GLU A 22 -18.62 0.02 11.41
C GLU A 22 -19.75 -0.24 12.41
N ASP A 23 -21.01 0.04 12.04
CA ASP A 23 -22.21 -0.22 12.85
C ASP A 23 -22.40 -1.72 13.16
N GLN A 24 -21.94 -2.60 12.24
CA GLN A 24 -21.99 -4.06 12.41
C GLN A 24 -20.82 -4.61 13.24
N GLY A 25 -19.88 -3.74 13.66
CA GLY A 25 -18.76 -4.12 14.51
C GLY A 25 -17.57 -4.74 13.76
N PHE A 26 -17.42 -4.51 12.44
CA PHE A 26 -16.20 -4.85 11.74
C PHE A 26 -15.04 -3.97 12.20
N ASP A 27 -13.84 -4.55 12.30
CA ASP A 27 -12.64 -3.81 12.70
C ASP A 27 -12.04 -3.00 11.57
N GLY A 28 -12.30 -3.37 10.32
CA GLY A 28 -11.74 -2.69 9.16
C GLY A 28 -12.45 -2.98 7.84
N VAL A 29 -12.19 -2.10 6.89
CA VAL A 29 -12.55 -2.25 5.48
C VAL A 29 -11.31 -2.11 4.61
N SER A 30 -11.16 -2.99 3.62
CA SER A 30 -10.08 -2.93 2.65
C SER A 30 -10.61 -2.81 1.23
N PHE A 31 -10.04 -1.89 0.45
CA PHE A 31 -10.47 -1.65 -0.93
C PHE A 31 -9.47 -2.22 -1.93
N VAL A 32 -9.96 -2.99 -2.91
CA VAL A 32 -9.11 -3.52 -3.98
C VAL A 32 -8.62 -2.39 -4.89
N ASP A 33 -7.38 -2.52 -5.39
CA ASP A 33 -6.75 -1.58 -6.32
C ASP A 33 -6.47 -2.27 -7.66
N SER A 34 -7.53 -2.45 -8.44
CA SER A 34 -7.49 -3.03 -9.79
C SER A 34 -8.17 -2.09 -10.75
N GLN A 35 -7.40 -1.26 -11.43
CA GLN A 35 -7.85 -0.07 -12.17
C GLN A 35 -8.97 -0.34 -13.19
N ASN A 36 -8.98 -1.53 -13.80
CA ASN A 36 -10.00 -1.91 -14.79
C ASN A 36 -11.23 -2.59 -14.16
N LEU A 37 -11.22 -2.87 -12.86
CA LEU A 37 -12.29 -3.60 -12.17
C LEU A 37 -12.93 -2.81 -11.04
N SER A 38 -12.31 -1.74 -10.61
CA SER A 38 -12.64 -0.97 -9.40
C SER A 38 -12.42 0.51 -9.65
N GLY A 39 -13.13 1.36 -8.92
CA GLY A 39 -12.76 2.77 -8.79
C GLY A 39 -11.41 2.96 -8.10
N ASP A 40 -10.93 4.20 -8.04
CA ASP A 40 -9.65 4.49 -7.39
C ASP A 40 -9.68 4.17 -5.89
N VAL A 41 -8.69 3.42 -5.44
CA VAL A 41 -8.58 2.92 -4.06
C VAL A 41 -8.47 4.07 -3.05
N TYR A 42 -7.69 5.11 -3.36
CA TYR A 42 -7.47 6.22 -2.43
C TYR A 42 -8.68 7.16 -2.33
N VAL A 43 -9.46 7.30 -3.41
CA VAL A 43 -10.75 8.00 -3.37
C VAL A 43 -11.73 7.26 -2.44
N ALA A 44 -11.86 5.94 -2.59
CA ALA A 44 -12.72 5.13 -1.73
C ALA A 44 -12.25 5.15 -0.26
N MET A 45 -10.96 5.00 -0.02
CA MET A 45 -10.38 5.09 1.33
C MET A 45 -10.63 6.46 1.97
N THR A 46 -10.46 7.54 1.21
CA THR A 46 -10.70 8.92 1.70
C THR A 46 -12.15 9.12 2.12
N THR A 47 -13.09 8.73 1.26
CA THR A 47 -14.53 8.90 1.56
C THR A 47 -14.98 8.01 2.71
N ALA A 48 -14.48 6.78 2.83
CA ALA A 48 -14.72 5.90 3.96
C ALA A 48 -14.14 6.46 5.26
N ALA A 49 -12.88 6.92 5.23
CA ALA A 49 -12.19 7.51 6.38
C ALA A 49 -12.91 8.74 6.96
N GLN A 50 -13.48 9.58 6.08
CA GLN A 50 -14.24 10.76 6.49
C GLN A 50 -15.64 10.45 6.99
N ALA A 51 -16.25 9.36 6.54
CA ALA A 51 -17.61 8.97 6.91
C ALA A 51 -17.69 8.11 8.19
N THR A 52 -16.55 7.64 8.70
CA THR A 52 -16.46 6.71 9.84
C THR A 52 -15.57 7.27 10.94
N GLU A 53 -15.74 6.76 12.18
CA GLU A 53 -15.02 7.26 13.36
C GLU A 53 -13.94 6.30 13.89
N ALA A 54 -14.17 4.98 13.82
CA ALA A 54 -13.35 3.97 14.49
C ALA A 54 -12.80 2.90 13.56
N ILE A 55 -13.53 2.51 12.51
CA ILE A 55 -13.15 1.43 11.60
C ILE A 55 -11.81 1.71 10.89
N GLN A 56 -10.96 0.71 10.77
CA GLN A 56 -9.72 0.83 10.02
C GLN A 56 -9.97 0.80 8.51
N VAL A 57 -9.19 1.56 7.77
CA VAL A 57 -9.31 1.69 6.31
C VAL A 57 -8.00 1.32 5.65
N SER A 58 -8.02 0.40 4.69
CA SER A 58 -6.80 -0.07 4.02
C SER A 58 -6.98 -0.27 2.51
N SER A 59 -5.87 -0.27 1.77
CA SER A 59 -5.85 -0.88 0.44
C SER A 59 -5.76 -2.41 0.58
N GLY A 60 -6.48 -3.15 -0.25
CA GLY A 60 -6.51 -4.60 -0.17
C GLY A 60 -6.47 -5.30 -1.53
N VAL A 61 -5.36 -5.19 -2.27
CA VAL A 61 -4.08 -4.53 -2.05
C VAL A 61 -3.66 -3.72 -3.28
N THR A 62 -2.86 -2.67 -3.09
CA THR A 62 -2.20 -1.97 -4.20
C THR A 62 -0.97 -2.75 -4.72
N ASN A 63 -0.26 -2.20 -5.69
CA ASN A 63 0.87 -2.86 -6.35
C ASN A 63 1.99 -1.86 -6.72
N PRO A 64 3.24 -2.34 -6.97
CA PRO A 64 4.39 -1.47 -7.21
C PRO A 64 4.50 -0.94 -8.65
N VAL A 65 3.61 -1.33 -9.56
CA VAL A 65 3.78 -1.04 -11.01
C VAL A 65 2.91 0.11 -11.48
N THR A 66 1.72 0.26 -10.90
CA THR A 66 0.75 1.27 -11.35
C THR A 66 1.01 2.67 -10.81
N ARG A 67 1.87 2.80 -9.78
CA ARG A 67 2.23 4.11 -9.18
C ARG A 67 3.68 4.13 -8.72
N HIS A 68 4.34 5.26 -8.89
CA HIS A 68 5.66 5.51 -8.30
C HIS A 68 5.58 5.44 -6.75
N PRO A 69 6.61 4.97 -6.02
CA PRO A 69 6.57 4.83 -4.56
C PRO A 69 6.26 6.15 -3.82
N ALA A 70 6.73 7.29 -4.32
CA ALA A 70 6.37 8.60 -3.78
C ALA A 70 4.87 8.90 -3.88
N VAL A 71 4.23 8.51 -5.02
CA VAL A 71 2.79 8.69 -5.23
C VAL A 71 1.99 7.79 -4.27
N THR A 72 2.39 6.54 -4.12
CA THR A 72 1.76 5.61 -3.17
C THR A 72 1.90 6.09 -1.73
N ALA A 73 3.10 6.46 -1.31
CA ALA A 73 3.36 6.95 0.04
C ALA A 73 2.64 8.28 0.32
N GLY A 74 2.67 9.22 -0.63
CA GLY A 74 1.97 10.51 -0.52
C GLY A 74 0.45 10.33 -0.43
N ALA A 75 -0.13 9.47 -1.25
CA ALA A 75 -1.57 9.19 -1.23
C ALA A 75 -2.01 8.60 0.12
N ILE A 76 -1.34 7.54 0.58
CA ILE A 76 -1.73 6.89 1.86
C ILE A 76 -1.48 7.79 3.07
N ALA A 77 -0.40 8.58 3.06
CA ALA A 77 -0.14 9.57 4.10
C ALA A 77 -1.22 10.67 4.12
N SER A 78 -1.74 11.06 2.96
CA SER A 78 -2.85 12.02 2.86
C SER A 78 -4.12 11.46 3.50
N VAL A 79 -4.46 10.20 3.23
CA VAL A 79 -5.60 9.54 3.89
C VAL A 79 -5.39 9.45 5.40
N ASN A 80 -4.17 9.13 5.86
CA ASN A 80 -3.85 9.04 7.29
C ASN A 80 -3.99 10.38 8.03
N ARG A 81 -3.82 11.51 7.35
CA ARG A 81 -4.08 12.82 7.94
C ARG A 81 -5.56 13.07 8.23
N LEU A 82 -6.46 12.45 7.47
CA LEU A 82 -7.91 12.55 7.69
C LEU A 82 -8.40 11.58 8.77
N ALA A 83 -7.72 10.45 8.94
CA ALA A 83 -8.08 9.42 9.91
C ALA A 83 -6.81 8.87 10.61
N PRO A 84 -6.16 9.66 11.48
CA PRO A 84 -4.90 9.29 12.11
C PRO A 84 -4.99 7.97 12.88
N GLY A 85 -4.06 7.06 12.62
CA GLY A 85 -3.99 5.75 13.29
C GLY A 85 -5.00 4.70 12.80
N ARG A 86 -5.91 5.05 11.89
CA ARG A 86 -6.91 4.13 11.30
C ARG A 86 -6.57 3.65 9.90
N VAL A 87 -5.44 4.09 9.33
CA VAL A 87 -5.08 3.82 7.94
C VAL A 87 -3.94 2.83 7.85
N GLN A 88 -4.03 1.91 6.89
CA GLN A 88 -3.03 0.91 6.60
C GLN A 88 -2.78 0.80 5.09
N LEU A 89 -1.54 0.64 4.68
CA LEU A 89 -1.18 0.35 3.29
C LEU A 89 -1.05 -1.16 3.10
N GLY A 90 -2.04 -1.79 2.48
CA GLY A 90 -1.94 -3.15 1.99
C GLY A 90 -1.36 -3.17 0.57
N ILE A 91 -0.29 -3.92 0.35
CA ILE A 91 0.42 -3.99 -0.92
C ILE A 91 0.80 -5.42 -1.30
N GLY A 92 0.72 -5.75 -2.57
CA GLY A 92 1.13 -7.02 -3.15
C GLY A 92 1.91 -6.81 -4.44
N ARG A 93 2.31 -7.90 -5.11
CA ARG A 93 3.06 -7.82 -6.37
C ARG A 93 2.21 -7.43 -7.59
N GLY A 94 0.88 -7.43 -7.45
CA GLY A 94 -0.04 -7.00 -8.48
C GLY A 94 -0.51 -8.11 -9.42
N ASP A 95 -1.02 -9.23 -8.89
CA ASP A 95 -1.46 -10.36 -9.72
C ASP A 95 -2.65 -9.98 -10.62
N SER A 96 -3.85 -9.81 -10.07
CA SER A 96 -5.07 -9.53 -10.85
C SER A 96 -5.05 -8.14 -11.50
N ALA A 97 -4.62 -7.10 -10.78
CA ALA A 97 -4.57 -5.75 -11.33
C ALA A 97 -3.69 -5.66 -12.58
N LEU A 98 -2.50 -6.26 -12.54
CA LEU A 98 -1.56 -6.24 -13.65
C LEU A 98 -1.96 -7.17 -14.80
N ALA A 99 -2.62 -8.29 -14.51
CA ALA A 99 -3.16 -9.19 -15.54
C ALA A 99 -4.15 -8.44 -16.46
N HIS A 100 -5.01 -7.58 -15.90
CA HIS A 100 -5.93 -6.73 -16.66
C HIS A 100 -5.25 -5.58 -17.42
N LEU A 101 -3.97 -5.33 -17.16
CA LEU A 101 -3.11 -4.39 -17.89
C LEU A 101 -2.14 -5.10 -18.85
N GLY A 102 -2.32 -6.41 -19.07
CA GLY A 102 -1.45 -7.20 -19.93
C GLY A 102 -0.03 -7.42 -19.37
N ARG A 103 0.13 -7.39 -18.04
CA ARG A 103 1.42 -7.54 -17.37
C ARG A 103 1.42 -8.67 -16.35
N ALA A 104 2.59 -9.26 -16.14
CA ALA A 104 2.82 -10.20 -15.04
C ALA A 104 3.06 -9.44 -13.71
N PRO A 105 2.92 -10.13 -12.55
CA PRO A 105 3.29 -9.56 -11.26
C PRO A 105 4.74 -9.09 -11.22
N ALA A 106 5.01 -8.04 -10.46
CA ALA A 106 6.37 -7.52 -10.29
C ALA A 106 7.34 -8.61 -9.82
N ARG A 107 8.59 -8.57 -10.26
CA ARG A 107 9.64 -9.45 -9.74
C ARG A 107 9.81 -9.20 -8.24
N VAL A 108 10.20 -10.23 -7.48
CA VAL A 108 10.35 -10.09 -6.02
C VAL A 108 11.40 -9.04 -5.67
N SER A 109 12.54 -9.01 -6.38
CA SER A 109 13.58 -7.99 -6.18
C SER A 109 13.10 -6.56 -6.39
N ASP A 110 12.32 -6.33 -7.44
CA ASP A 110 11.77 -5.00 -7.74
C ASP A 110 10.70 -4.61 -6.71
N PHE A 111 9.93 -5.59 -6.25
CA PHE A 111 8.97 -5.39 -5.16
C PHE A 111 9.66 -5.03 -3.83
N GLU A 112 10.77 -5.69 -3.47
CA GLU A 112 11.54 -5.35 -2.27
C GLU A 112 12.12 -3.94 -2.33
N ARG A 113 12.68 -3.55 -3.48
CA ARG A 113 13.16 -2.17 -3.69
C ARG A 113 12.03 -1.15 -3.53
N TYR A 114 10.87 -1.45 -4.11
CA TYR A 114 9.69 -0.59 -3.98
C TYR A 114 9.23 -0.48 -2.52
N LEU A 115 9.19 -1.58 -1.77
CA LEU A 115 8.84 -1.58 -0.35
C LEU A 115 9.83 -0.72 0.45
N THR A 116 11.12 -0.86 0.20
CA THR A 116 12.16 -0.02 0.84
C THR A 116 11.88 1.47 0.59
N ALA A 117 11.65 1.86 -0.66
CA ALA A 117 11.37 3.25 -0.99
C ALA A 117 10.08 3.77 -0.33
N VAL A 118 8.98 3.00 -0.37
CA VAL A 118 7.72 3.39 0.30
C VAL A 118 7.93 3.56 1.80
N GLN A 119 8.65 2.64 2.45
CA GLN A 119 8.94 2.71 3.87
C GLN A 119 9.76 3.95 4.23
N THR A 120 10.77 4.27 3.42
CA THR A 120 11.61 5.46 3.59
C THR A 120 10.78 6.73 3.47
N TYR A 121 9.95 6.86 2.42
CA TYR A 121 9.03 7.98 2.30
C TYR A 121 8.06 8.12 3.48
N LEU A 122 7.49 7.00 3.96
CA LEU A 122 6.54 7.01 5.09
C LEU A 122 7.20 7.37 6.42
N ARG A 123 8.52 7.20 6.55
CA ARG A 123 9.29 7.72 7.70
C ARG A 123 9.67 9.19 7.57
N GLY A 124 9.42 9.81 6.40
CA GLY A 124 9.83 11.18 6.11
C GLY A 124 11.33 11.31 5.86
N GLU A 125 11.98 10.23 5.48
CA GLU A 125 13.41 10.18 5.16
C GLU A 125 13.66 10.52 3.69
N GLU A 126 14.90 10.86 3.37
CA GLU A 126 15.36 11.17 2.02
C GLU A 126 15.78 9.91 1.26
N ILE A 127 15.55 9.91 -0.05
CA ILE A 127 15.95 8.84 -0.95
C ILE A 127 16.79 9.46 -2.07
N PRO A 128 18.02 8.98 -2.31
CA PRO A 128 18.80 9.36 -3.48
C PRO A 128 18.07 9.02 -4.78
N PHE A 129 18.17 9.88 -5.79
CA PHE A 129 17.44 9.69 -7.06
C PHE A 129 17.84 8.40 -7.79
N GLU A 130 19.09 7.97 -7.69
CA GLU A 130 19.59 6.73 -8.28
C GLU A 130 18.90 5.47 -7.74
N GLU A 131 18.34 5.52 -6.51
CA GLU A 131 17.58 4.42 -5.91
C GLU A 131 16.12 4.38 -6.38
N LEU A 132 15.64 5.44 -7.05
CA LEU A 132 14.26 5.59 -7.52
C LEU A 132 14.02 5.13 -8.95
N ASN A 133 15.00 4.53 -9.60
CA ASN A 133 14.82 3.97 -10.94
C ASN A 133 13.98 2.68 -10.90
N PHE A 134 12.69 2.80 -11.16
CA PHE A 134 11.70 1.72 -11.18
C PHE A 134 11.25 1.33 -12.61
N GLY A 135 12.10 1.50 -13.60
CA GLY A 135 11.84 1.17 -15.00
C GLY A 135 11.93 2.39 -15.91
N GLU A 136 11.52 2.21 -17.18
CA GLU A 136 11.53 3.29 -18.16
C GLU A 136 10.65 4.46 -17.68
N THR A 137 11.25 5.64 -17.65
CA THR A 137 10.54 6.88 -17.33
C THR A 137 10.20 7.63 -18.63
N LEU A 138 9.05 8.31 -18.64
CA LEU A 138 8.65 9.18 -19.75
C LEU A 138 9.37 10.54 -19.70
N ALA A 139 10.14 10.81 -18.66
CA ALA A 139 10.87 12.05 -18.46
C ALA A 139 12.38 11.75 -18.30
N PRO A 140 13.26 12.62 -18.83
CA PRO A 140 14.70 12.51 -18.58
C PRO A 140 15.02 12.72 -17.10
N LEU A 141 16.24 12.34 -16.70
CA LEU A 141 16.73 12.62 -15.35
C LEU A 141 16.89 14.11 -15.14
N VAL A 142 16.71 14.57 -13.90
CA VAL A 142 16.76 16.00 -13.56
C VAL A 142 18.10 16.64 -13.92
N ASP A 143 19.19 15.92 -13.83
CA ASP A 143 20.53 16.41 -14.18
C ASP A 143 20.71 16.65 -15.69
N GLU A 144 19.90 16.02 -16.55
CA GLU A 144 19.92 16.23 -18.00
C GLU A 144 19.28 17.57 -18.40
N LEU A 145 18.48 18.17 -17.52
CA LEU A 145 17.73 19.38 -17.80
C LEU A 145 18.44 20.65 -17.32
N GLU A 146 19.55 20.56 -16.61
CA GLU A 146 20.30 21.69 -16.04
C GLU A 146 19.40 22.72 -15.32
N LEU A 147 18.36 22.24 -14.62
CA LEU A 147 17.43 23.11 -13.91
C LEU A 147 18.08 23.68 -12.65
N ALA A 148 17.94 24.99 -12.45
CA ALA A 148 18.26 25.61 -11.17
C ALA A 148 17.26 25.17 -10.09
N ASP A 149 17.70 25.12 -8.84
CA ASP A 149 16.87 24.82 -7.66
C ASP A 149 16.21 23.43 -7.67
N THR A 150 16.91 22.41 -8.18
CA THR A 150 16.48 21.02 -8.03
C THR A 150 16.78 20.50 -6.61
N ALA A 151 15.88 19.66 -6.08
CA ALA A 151 16.20 18.92 -4.86
C ALA A 151 17.33 17.92 -5.13
N GLY A 152 18.24 17.72 -4.16
CA GLY A 152 19.29 16.70 -4.26
C GLY A 152 18.80 15.27 -3.98
N THR A 153 17.63 15.15 -3.36
CA THR A 153 17.02 13.87 -2.95
C THR A 153 15.50 13.96 -3.03
N SER A 154 14.83 12.82 -3.04
CA SER A 154 13.38 12.73 -3.01
C SER A 154 12.86 12.51 -1.59
N LYS A 155 11.86 13.31 -1.17
CA LYS A 155 11.28 13.26 0.17
C LYS A 155 9.84 13.77 0.17
N ILE A 156 9.00 13.21 1.05
CA ILE A 156 7.69 13.80 1.34
C ILE A 156 7.88 14.86 2.43
N SER A 157 8.10 16.11 2.03
CA SER A 157 8.46 17.22 2.94
C SER A 157 7.31 17.72 3.82
N TRP A 158 6.06 17.36 3.48
CA TRP A 158 4.85 17.81 4.20
C TRP A 158 4.31 16.77 5.22
N LEU A 159 5.00 15.65 5.45
CA LEU A 159 4.61 14.70 6.49
C LEU A 159 4.63 15.36 7.87
N PRO A 160 3.52 15.37 8.62
CA PRO A 160 3.54 15.88 9.98
C PRO A 160 4.23 14.87 10.89
N GLY A 161 5.20 15.31 11.68
CA GLY A 161 5.91 14.47 12.64
C GLY A 161 5.02 13.82 13.71
N SER A 162 3.78 14.32 13.87
CA SER A 162 2.82 13.85 14.89
C SER A 162 1.82 12.80 14.39
N ALA A 163 1.69 12.58 13.08
CA ALA A 163 0.63 11.70 12.54
C ALA A 163 0.92 10.20 12.68
N GLY A 164 2.10 9.83 13.13
CA GLY A 164 2.55 8.44 13.14
C GLY A 164 2.78 7.88 11.71
N LYS A 165 3.71 6.96 11.60
CA LYS A 165 3.98 6.27 10.33
C LYS A 165 2.81 5.33 9.98
N VAL A 166 2.33 5.37 8.73
CA VAL A 166 1.34 4.41 8.23
C VAL A 166 1.96 3.00 8.20
N PRO A 167 1.35 2.00 8.84
CA PRO A 167 1.84 0.63 8.76
C PRO A 167 1.62 0.05 7.36
N VAL A 168 2.62 -0.70 6.89
CA VAL A 168 2.59 -1.43 5.62
C VAL A 168 2.28 -2.89 5.89
N GLU A 169 1.30 -3.45 5.17
CA GLU A 169 0.95 -4.86 5.17
C GLU A 169 1.22 -5.45 3.79
N VAL A 170 1.98 -6.54 3.73
CA VAL A 170 2.29 -7.21 2.46
C VAL A 170 1.44 -8.47 2.29
N SER A 171 0.70 -8.54 1.17
CA SER A 171 0.00 -9.76 0.76
C SER A 171 0.99 -10.75 0.16
N ALA A 172 1.03 -11.96 0.73
CA ALA A 172 2.02 -12.98 0.40
C ALA A 172 1.42 -14.38 0.29
N THR A 173 1.82 -15.12 -0.76
CA THR A 173 1.42 -16.51 -1.02
C THR A 173 2.59 -17.48 -1.03
N GLY A 174 3.76 -17.04 -1.48
CA GLY A 174 4.94 -17.90 -1.66
C GLY A 174 6.10 -17.53 -0.74
N PRO A 175 7.05 -18.44 -0.52
CA PRO A 175 8.08 -18.29 0.52
C PRO A 175 8.97 -17.08 0.30
N ARG A 176 9.31 -16.74 -0.95
CA ARG A 176 10.12 -15.55 -1.26
C ARG A 176 9.41 -14.24 -0.91
N VAL A 177 8.08 -14.14 -1.18
CA VAL A 177 7.31 -12.94 -0.85
C VAL A 177 7.03 -12.87 0.65
N ILE A 178 6.81 -13.99 1.32
CA ILE A 178 6.69 -14.05 2.78
C ILE A 178 7.98 -13.57 3.45
N GLY A 179 9.15 -14.03 2.97
CA GLY A 179 10.44 -13.55 3.47
C GLY A 179 10.68 -12.07 3.19
N ALA A 180 10.30 -11.56 2.01
CA ALA A 180 10.35 -10.14 1.71
C ALA A 180 9.44 -9.31 2.64
N ALA A 181 8.21 -9.79 2.87
CA ALA A 181 7.27 -9.16 3.79
C ALA A 181 7.82 -9.10 5.23
N ALA A 182 8.42 -10.18 5.71
CA ALA A 182 9.02 -10.23 7.04
C ALA A 182 10.18 -9.22 7.24
N ARG A 183 10.92 -8.91 6.18
CA ARG A 183 12.01 -7.92 6.23
C ARG A 183 11.57 -6.48 6.11
N HIS A 184 10.50 -6.21 5.36
CA HIS A 184 10.17 -4.86 4.90
C HIS A 184 8.81 -4.32 5.37
N ALA A 185 7.98 -5.11 6.08
CA ALA A 185 6.63 -4.71 6.44
C ALA A 185 6.32 -4.92 7.92
N GLU A 186 5.40 -4.15 8.45
CA GLU A 186 4.90 -4.32 9.82
C GLU A 186 3.91 -5.48 9.95
N ARG A 187 3.28 -5.88 8.82
CA ARG A 187 2.26 -6.93 8.81
C ARG A 187 2.36 -7.78 7.55
N ILE A 188 1.93 -9.03 7.66
CA ILE A 188 1.81 -9.96 6.55
C ILE A 188 0.37 -10.44 6.45
N MET A 189 -0.24 -10.25 5.28
CA MET A 189 -1.50 -10.86 4.92
C MET A 189 -1.23 -12.16 4.16
N PHE A 190 -1.45 -13.29 4.79
CA PHE A 190 -1.32 -14.59 4.15
C PHE A 190 -2.52 -14.86 3.22
N ALA A 191 -2.28 -14.88 1.93
CA ALA A 191 -3.27 -15.30 0.93
C ALA A 191 -3.14 -16.83 0.68
N LEU A 192 -3.27 -17.63 1.74
CA LEU A 192 -3.02 -19.08 1.75
C LEU A 192 -4.31 -19.92 1.90
N GLY A 193 -5.46 -19.25 2.04
CA GLY A 193 -6.72 -19.90 2.43
C GLY A 193 -6.78 -20.17 3.95
N ALA A 194 -7.88 -20.77 4.39
CA ALA A 194 -8.13 -21.09 5.81
C ALA A 194 -7.60 -22.46 6.23
N ASP A 195 -6.50 -22.90 5.63
CA ASP A 195 -5.83 -24.16 5.95
C ASP A 195 -4.80 -23.93 7.06
N PRO A 196 -4.98 -24.53 8.26
CA PRO A 196 -4.08 -24.31 9.39
C PRO A 196 -2.63 -24.74 9.13
N GLU A 197 -2.40 -25.81 8.36
CA GLU A 197 -1.05 -26.30 8.05
C GLU A 197 -0.31 -25.32 7.15
N ARG A 198 -0.99 -24.78 6.13
CA ARG A 198 -0.43 -23.76 5.25
C ARG A 198 -0.18 -22.44 5.97
N ILE A 199 -1.06 -22.04 6.87
CA ILE A 199 -0.86 -20.85 7.71
C ILE A 199 0.35 -21.05 8.61
N GLN A 200 0.46 -22.22 9.28
CA GLN A 200 1.60 -22.55 10.13
C GLN A 200 2.92 -22.56 9.33
N TRP A 201 2.93 -23.13 8.12
CA TRP A 201 4.05 -23.07 7.21
C TRP A 201 4.44 -21.63 6.86
N GLY A 202 3.47 -20.78 6.53
CA GLY A 202 3.73 -19.36 6.25
C GLY A 202 4.33 -18.60 7.43
N ILE A 203 3.84 -18.87 8.65
CA ILE A 203 4.38 -18.31 9.89
C ILE A 203 5.83 -18.75 10.14
N GLN A 204 6.17 -19.99 9.84
CA GLN A 204 7.55 -20.50 9.99
C GLN A 204 8.52 -19.79 9.05
N ILE A 205 8.10 -19.46 7.83
CA ILE A 205 8.93 -18.72 6.87
C ILE A 205 9.11 -17.25 7.28
N ALA A 206 8.10 -16.67 7.92
CA ALA A 206 8.10 -15.28 8.34
C ALA A 206 8.94 -15.01 9.61
N ARG A 207 9.38 -16.05 10.31
CA ARG A 207 10.22 -16.00 11.54
C ARG A 207 11.70 -16.04 11.23
#